data_f0bbe8caf1f2f63964cdfeac2f0b80eb
#
_entry.id   f0bbe8caf1f2f63964cdfeac2f0b80eb
#
_cell.length_a   1.000
_cell.length_b   1.000
_cell.length_c   1.000
_cell.angle_alpha   90.00
_cell.angle_beta   90.00
_cell.angle_gamma   90.00
#
_symmetry.space_group_name_H-M   'P 1'
#
loop_
_entity.id
_entity.type
_entity.pdbx_description
1 polymer ?
#
loop_
_entity_poly.entity_id
_entity_poly.type
_entity_poly.pdbx_seq_one_letter_code
_entity_poly.pdbx_strand_id
1 'polypeptide(L)'
;MLTMSGLSKAYRAAGFRSGWMAVSGPTTHATEYLEGLQLLANMRLCPNVPAQHAVQTALGGFQSITTLIRPGGRLYEQRNHAWRKINEIPGVDCVRPAGALYLFARLDPEVHKIRDDQKMIIDLLEQQLMLLSHGTGFNLPTPDHLRMVFLAPVDVLDDATDRLRRFLETYEQ
;
A
#
# COMPACT_ATOMS: atom_id res chain seq x y z
N MET A 1 -9.83 22.15 2.48
CA MET A 1 -9.18 20.86 2.19
C MET A 1 -9.09 20.08 3.47
N LEU A 2 -9.35 18.76 3.42
CA LEU A 2 -9.12 17.83 4.54
C LEU A 2 -7.88 17.00 4.25
N THR A 3 -6.91 17.03 5.15
CA THR A 3 -5.69 16.23 5.07
C THR A 3 -5.69 15.19 6.18
N MET A 4 -5.66 13.91 5.82
CA MET A 4 -5.65 12.82 6.77
C MET A 4 -4.27 12.17 6.81
N SER A 5 -3.75 11.86 8.00
CA SER A 5 -2.49 11.16 8.19
C SER A 5 -2.50 10.36 9.49
N GLY A 6 -1.47 9.60 9.76
CA GLY A 6 -1.40 8.80 10.98
C GLY A 6 -0.05 8.14 11.21
N LEU A 7 0.07 7.52 12.39
CA LEU A 7 1.31 6.90 12.85
C LEU A 7 1.65 5.57 12.15
N SER A 8 0.68 4.95 11.48
CA SER A 8 0.78 3.55 11.04
C SER A 8 1.89 3.28 10.01
N LYS A 9 2.14 4.21 9.07
CA LYS A 9 3.03 3.98 7.92
C LYS A 9 4.34 4.77 8.04
N ALA A 10 4.31 6.09 7.85
CA ALA A 10 5.52 6.92 7.88
C ALA A 10 6.30 6.81 9.20
N TYR A 11 5.59 6.64 10.30
CA TYR A 11 6.19 6.50 11.64
C TYR A 11 6.35 5.03 12.08
N ARG A 12 5.92 4.04 11.28
CA ARG A 12 6.02 2.59 11.55
C ARG A 12 5.42 2.17 12.90
N ALA A 13 4.43 2.90 13.36
CA ALA A 13 3.76 2.73 14.64
C ALA A 13 2.30 2.31 14.46
N ALA A 14 2.06 1.28 13.64
CA ALA A 14 0.72 0.80 13.31
C ALA A 14 -0.06 0.32 14.54
N GLY A 15 0.61 -0.23 15.55
CA GLY A 15 0.01 -0.68 16.80
C GLY A 15 -0.56 0.43 17.67
N PHE A 16 -0.11 1.68 17.50
CA PHE A 16 -0.65 2.83 18.24
C PHE A 16 -2.09 3.19 17.85
N ARG A 17 -2.58 2.74 16.69
CA ARG A 17 -3.94 3.00 16.22
C ARG A 17 -4.35 4.49 16.32
N SER A 18 -3.46 5.40 15.94
CA SER A 18 -3.69 6.84 16.02
C SER A 18 -3.37 7.53 14.70
N GLY A 19 -4.16 8.54 14.40
CA GLY A 19 -4.04 9.41 13.27
C GLY A 19 -4.69 10.76 13.54
N TRP A 20 -4.60 11.65 12.57
CA TRP A 20 -5.16 13.00 12.67
C TRP A 20 -5.75 13.44 11.34
N MET A 21 -6.63 14.41 11.44
CA MET A 21 -7.17 15.14 10.30
C MET A 21 -6.88 16.62 10.50
N ALA A 22 -6.29 17.26 9.49
CA ALA A 22 -6.08 18.70 9.46
C ALA A 22 -7.05 19.34 8.46
N VAL A 23 -7.70 20.41 8.89
CA VAL A 23 -8.56 21.24 8.04
C VAL A 23 -7.79 22.48 7.64
N SER A 24 -7.74 22.80 6.35
CA SER A 24 -7.04 23.99 5.84
C SER A 24 -7.81 24.68 4.72
N GLY A 25 -7.53 26.01 4.55
CA GLY A 25 -8.20 26.88 3.60
C GLY A 25 -9.47 27.53 4.13
N PRO A 26 -10.24 28.26 3.28
CA PRO A 26 -11.48 28.89 3.65
C PRO A 26 -12.52 27.86 4.11
N THR A 27 -13.11 28.07 5.30
CA THR A 27 -14.08 27.16 5.90
C THR A 27 -15.50 27.73 5.93
N THR A 28 -15.70 28.95 5.47
CA THR A 28 -16.98 29.69 5.53
C THR A 28 -18.14 28.95 4.85
N HIS A 29 -17.89 28.16 3.84
CA HIS A 29 -18.90 27.37 3.12
C HIS A 29 -18.99 25.92 3.61
N ALA A 30 -18.28 25.56 4.68
CA ALA A 30 -18.19 24.20 5.18
C ALA A 30 -18.53 24.11 6.69
N THR A 31 -19.18 25.10 7.25
CA THR A 31 -19.48 25.19 8.69
C THR A 31 -20.26 23.97 9.17
N GLU A 32 -21.39 23.67 8.54
CA GLU A 32 -22.24 22.52 8.90
C GLU A 32 -21.50 21.19 8.76
N TYR A 33 -20.66 21.06 7.73
CA TYR A 33 -19.84 19.86 7.54
C TYR A 33 -18.83 19.69 8.69
N LEU A 34 -18.18 20.78 9.12
CA LEU A 34 -17.22 20.74 10.22
C LEU A 34 -17.91 20.49 11.56
N GLU A 35 -19.11 21.02 11.77
CA GLU A 35 -19.96 20.72 12.94
C GLU A 35 -20.32 19.21 12.95
N GLY A 36 -20.68 18.64 11.80
CA GLY A 36 -20.93 17.22 11.65
C GLY A 36 -19.72 16.36 12.00
N LEU A 37 -18.52 16.76 11.56
CA LEU A 37 -17.27 16.10 11.94
C LEU A 37 -17.00 16.17 13.44
N GLN A 38 -17.23 17.33 14.05
CA GLN A 38 -17.09 17.51 15.49
C GLN A 38 -18.09 16.63 16.26
N LEU A 39 -19.32 16.55 15.79
CA LEU A 39 -20.34 15.67 16.37
C LEU A 39 -19.94 14.21 16.33
N LEU A 40 -19.43 13.73 15.18
CA LEU A 40 -18.91 12.37 15.03
C LEU A 40 -17.72 12.11 15.97
N ALA A 41 -16.82 13.07 16.12
CA ALA A 41 -15.70 12.96 17.06
C ALA A 41 -16.21 12.85 18.51
N ASN A 42 -17.21 13.64 18.88
CA ASN A 42 -17.83 13.58 20.21
C ASN A 42 -18.55 12.25 20.46
N MET A 43 -19.23 11.70 19.45
CA MET A 43 -19.87 10.37 19.55
C MET A 43 -18.85 9.24 19.72
N ARG A 44 -17.65 9.38 19.12
CA ARG A 44 -16.56 8.42 19.28
C ARG A 44 -15.99 8.41 20.70
N LEU A 45 -16.10 9.53 21.45
CA LEU A 45 -15.60 9.75 22.80
C LEU A 45 -14.07 9.56 22.93
N CYS A 46 -13.65 8.65 23.81
CA CYS A 46 -12.26 8.52 24.24
C CYS A 46 -11.39 7.75 23.22
N PRO A 47 -10.65 8.42 22.33
CA PRO A 47 -9.62 7.75 21.53
C PRO A 47 -8.43 7.34 22.40
N ASN A 48 -7.52 6.54 21.85
CA ASN A 48 -6.32 6.09 22.55
C ASN A 48 -5.44 7.27 23.00
N VAL A 49 -5.57 7.70 24.25
CA VAL A 49 -4.89 8.87 24.80
C VAL A 49 -3.35 8.72 24.79
N PRO A 50 -2.73 7.60 25.20
CA PRO A 50 -1.28 7.42 25.07
C PRO A 50 -0.78 7.60 23.65
N ALA A 51 -1.51 7.10 22.65
CA ALA A 51 -1.14 7.25 21.27
C ALA A 51 -1.27 8.68 20.74
N GLN A 52 -2.21 9.48 21.26
CA GLN A 52 -2.33 10.90 20.92
C GLN A 52 -1.10 11.70 21.41
N HIS A 53 -0.59 11.42 22.58
CA HIS A 53 0.67 12.02 23.06
C HIS A 53 1.86 11.64 22.17
N ALA A 54 1.89 10.42 21.64
CA ALA A 54 2.91 10.00 20.70
C ALA A 54 2.87 10.75 19.35
N VAL A 55 1.71 11.26 18.93
CA VAL A 55 1.58 12.06 17.68
C VAL A 55 2.46 13.32 17.75
N GLN A 56 2.44 14.03 18.85
CA GLN A 56 3.27 15.25 19.02
C GLN A 56 4.75 14.95 18.90
N THR A 57 5.23 13.91 19.57
CA THR A 57 6.61 13.46 19.48
C THR A 57 6.97 12.99 18.06
N ALA A 58 6.08 12.28 17.41
CA ALA A 58 6.28 11.80 16.03
C ALA A 58 6.42 12.98 15.04
N LEU A 59 5.58 14.00 15.17
CA LEU A 59 5.61 15.17 14.28
C LEU A 59 6.80 16.08 14.53
N GLY A 60 7.18 16.31 15.79
CA GLY A 60 8.27 17.21 16.18
C GLY A 60 9.64 16.54 16.27
N GLY A 61 9.71 15.22 16.23
CA GLY A 61 10.95 14.47 16.41
C GLY A 61 11.71 14.19 15.10
N PHE A 62 12.75 13.40 15.21
CA PHE A 62 13.57 12.98 14.08
C PHE A 62 12.76 12.14 13.08
N GLN A 63 12.74 12.58 11.83
CA GLN A 63 11.99 11.94 10.74
C GLN A 63 12.79 10.79 10.11
N SER A 64 12.87 9.67 10.79
CA SER A 64 13.67 8.49 10.38
C SER A 64 13.21 7.89 9.03
N ILE A 65 12.00 8.17 8.58
CA ILE A 65 11.50 7.75 7.26
C ILE A 65 12.36 8.32 6.13
N THR A 66 12.87 9.55 6.28
CA THR A 66 13.70 10.21 5.26
C THR A 66 14.98 9.43 4.96
N THR A 67 15.56 8.78 5.95
CA THR A 67 16.73 7.92 5.77
C THR A 67 16.42 6.67 4.95
N LEU A 68 15.20 6.13 5.09
CA LEU A 68 14.79 4.92 4.40
C LEU A 68 14.40 5.14 2.93
N ILE A 69 13.89 6.34 2.58
CA ILE A 69 13.36 6.63 1.25
C ILE A 69 14.33 7.36 0.33
N ARG A 70 15.47 7.87 0.83
CA ARG A 70 16.52 8.50 0.02
C ARG A 70 17.34 7.44 -0.73
N PRO A 71 18.06 7.81 -1.82
CA PRO A 71 19.01 6.92 -2.48
C PRO A 71 19.96 6.26 -1.48
N GLY A 72 20.14 4.95 -1.60
CA GLY A 72 20.87 4.12 -0.63
C GLY A 72 20.08 3.74 0.62
N GLY A 73 18.87 4.25 0.79
CA GLY A 73 17.98 3.84 1.87
C GLY A 73 17.24 2.54 1.55
N ARG A 74 16.97 1.73 2.57
CA ARG A 74 16.41 0.39 2.43
C ARG A 74 15.11 0.36 1.59
N LEU A 75 14.15 1.24 1.85
CA LEU A 75 12.89 1.26 1.11
C LEU A 75 13.06 1.74 -0.34
N TYR A 76 14.02 2.65 -0.57
CA TYR A 76 14.35 3.10 -1.92
C TYR A 76 14.91 1.95 -2.75
N GLU A 77 15.85 1.18 -2.19
CA GLU A 77 16.46 0.04 -2.90
C GLU A 77 15.46 -1.09 -3.12
N GLN A 78 14.70 -1.48 -2.10
CA GLN A 78 13.67 -2.52 -2.20
C GLN A 78 12.61 -2.17 -3.25
N ARG A 79 12.12 -0.91 -3.26
CA ARG A 79 11.17 -0.44 -4.27
C ARG A 79 11.72 -0.57 -5.69
N ASN A 80 12.93 -0.04 -5.91
CA ASN A 80 13.51 -0.03 -7.24
C ASN A 80 13.85 -1.44 -7.73
N HIS A 81 14.30 -2.29 -6.82
CA HIS A 81 14.61 -3.68 -7.12
C HIS A 81 13.34 -4.45 -7.49
N ALA A 82 12.34 -4.45 -6.61
CA ALA A 82 11.08 -5.15 -6.86
C ALA A 82 10.35 -4.64 -8.12
N TRP A 83 10.39 -3.32 -8.36
CA TRP A 83 9.82 -2.73 -9.56
C TRP A 83 10.50 -3.22 -10.85
N ARG A 84 11.82 -3.32 -10.87
CA ARG A 84 12.54 -3.88 -12.04
C ARG A 84 12.19 -5.35 -12.25
N LYS A 85 12.25 -6.13 -11.17
CA LYS A 85 12.00 -7.58 -11.21
C LYS A 85 10.60 -7.95 -11.68
N ILE A 86 9.58 -7.21 -11.22
CA ILE A 86 8.20 -7.51 -11.63
C ILE A 86 7.97 -7.16 -13.11
N ASN A 87 8.63 -6.12 -13.63
CA ASN A 87 8.57 -5.75 -15.06
C ASN A 87 9.43 -6.66 -15.97
N GLU A 88 10.27 -7.54 -15.42
CA GLU A 88 10.96 -8.59 -16.17
C GLU A 88 10.06 -9.80 -16.46
N ILE A 89 8.87 -9.87 -15.86
CA ILE A 89 7.91 -10.96 -16.10
C ILE A 89 7.14 -10.64 -17.39
N PRO A 90 7.13 -11.55 -18.39
CA PRO A 90 6.41 -11.34 -19.64
C PRO A 90 4.91 -11.04 -19.39
N GLY A 91 4.37 -10.02 -20.05
CA GLY A 91 2.97 -9.62 -19.91
C GLY A 91 2.62 -8.95 -18.57
N VAL A 92 3.61 -8.54 -17.77
CA VAL A 92 3.40 -7.76 -16.54
C VAL A 92 3.98 -6.37 -16.72
N ASP A 93 3.17 -5.35 -16.46
CA ASP A 93 3.58 -3.94 -16.46
C ASP A 93 3.26 -3.27 -15.12
N CYS A 94 4.22 -2.57 -14.57
CA CYS A 94 4.08 -1.87 -13.31
C CYS A 94 4.73 -0.49 -13.37
N VAL A 95 3.92 0.55 -13.18
CA VAL A 95 4.44 1.91 -13.01
C VAL A 95 5.24 1.99 -11.70
N ARG A 96 6.42 2.61 -11.77
CA ARG A 96 7.24 2.79 -10.56
C ARG A 96 6.53 3.67 -9.55
N PRO A 97 6.24 3.19 -8.34
CA PRO A 97 5.52 3.96 -7.34
C PRO A 97 6.35 5.14 -6.85
N ALA A 98 5.75 6.34 -6.82
CA ALA A 98 6.36 7.54 -6.25
C ALA A 98 6.27 7.57 -4.72
N GLY A 99 5.35 6.81 -4.14
CA GLY A 99 5.11 6.74 -2.70
C GLY A 99 4.50 5.42 -2.27
N ALA A 100 4.07 5.33 -1.03
CA ALA A 100 3.52 4.14 -0.39
C ALA A 100 4.53 2.97 -0.31
N LEU A 101 4.03 1.74 -0.24
CA LEU A 101 4.81 0.52 0.04
C LEU A 101 4.46 -0.60 -0.95
N TYR A 102 3.78 -0.27 -2.05
CA TYR A 102 3.13 -1.23 -2.92
C TYR A 102 3.55 -1.05 -4.37
N LEU A 103 3.77 -2.16 -5.06
CA LEU A 103 3.67 -2.27 -6.50
C LEU A 103 2.23 -2.62 -6.85
N PHE A 104 1.69 -1.97 -7.86
CA PHE A 104 0.37 -2.27 -8.39
C PHE A 104 0.55 -2.62 -9.86
N ALA A 105 0.74 -3.90 -10.12
CA ALA A 105 1.11 -4.42 -11.42
C ALA A 105 -0.13 -4.81 -12.22
N ARG A 106 -0.11 -4.47 -13.50
CA ARG A 106 -1.10 -4.88 -14.49
C ARG A 106 -0.62 -6.13 -15.22
N LEU A 107 -1.52 -7.06 -15.39
CA LEU A 107 -1.35 -8.24 -16.23
C LEU A 107 -1.95 -7.94 -17.61
N ASP A 108 -1.18 -8.10 -18.67
CA ASP A 108 -1.67 -7.92 -20.04
C ASP A 108 -2.73 -9.01 -20.35
N PRO A 109 -3.98 -8.64 -20.65
CA PRO A 109 -5.06 -9.62 -20.91
C PRO A 109 -4.86 -10.44 -22.18
N GLU A 110 -4.00 -9.99 -23.11
CA GLU A 110 -3.64 -10.78 -24.29
C GLU A 110 -2.65 -11.90 -23.96
N VAL A 111 -1.85 -11.74 -22.89
CA VAL A 111 -0.87 -12.72 -22.42
C VAL A 111 -1.48 -13.56 -21.29
N HIS A 112 -2.03 -12.88 -20.28
CA HIS A 112 -2.61 -13.51 -19.09
C HIS A 112 -4.14 -13.37 -19.13
N LYS A 113 -4.83 -14.39 -19.57
CA LYS A 113 -6.30 -14.38 -19.76
C LYS A 113 -7.05 -14.58 -18.43
N ILE A 114 -6.79 -13.70 -17.46
CA ILE A 114 -7.39 -13.78 -16.14
C ILE A 114 -8.86 -13.32 -16.20
N ARG A 115 -9.76 -14.16 -15.73
CA ARG A 115 -11.22 -13.89 -15.66
C ARG A 115 -11.68 -13.55 -14.24
N ASP A 116 -10.97 -14.11 -13.26
CA ASP A 116 -11.21 -13.96 -11.82
C ASP A 116 -9.85 -13.80 -11.11
N ASP A 117 -9.49 -12.57 -10.78
CA ASP A 117 -8.22 -12.27 -10.13
C ASP A 117 -8.20 -12.71 -8.65
N GLN A 118 -9.35 -12.81 -7.99
CA GLN A 118 -9.44 -13.36 -6.64
C GLN A 118 -9.08 -14.85 -6.66
N LYS A 119 -9.66 -15.61 -7.60
CA LYS A 119 -9.31 -17.02 -7.78
C LYS A 119 -7.84 -17.19 -8.11
N MET A 120 -7.29 -16.38 -9.02
CA MET A 120 -5.86 -16.39 -9.36
C MET A 120 -4.98 -16.23 -8.12
N ILE A 121 -5.30 -15.29 -7.22
CA ILE A 121 -4.52 -15.09 -5.99
C ILE A 121 -4.65 -16.28 -5.03
N ILE A 122 -5.81 -16.93 -4.96
CA ILE A 122 -5.99 -18.16 -4.16
C ILE A 122 -5.13 -19.29 -4.74
N ASP A 123 -5.19 -19.51 -6.06
CA ASP A 123 -4.39 -20.53 -6.74
C ASP A 123 -2.88 -20.26 -6.60
N LEU A 124 -2.44 -18.99 -6.66
CA LEU A 124 -1.06 -18.59 -6.37
C LEU A 124 -0.65 -18.95 -4.94
N LEU A 125 -1.53 -18.71 -3.97
CA LEU A 125 -1.27 -19.07 -2.58
C LEU A 125 -1.13 -20.59 -2.42
N GLU A 126 -2.00 -21.37 -3.03
CA GLU A 126 -1.98 -22.84 -2.93
C GLU A 126 -0.77 -23.45 -3.64
N GLN A 127 -0.41 -22.96 -4.83
CA GLN A 127 0.65 -23.52 -5.66
C GLN A 127 2.05 -23.02 -5.33
N GLN A 128 2.16 -21.75 -4.92
CA GLN A 128 3.46 -21.10 -4.70
C GLN A 128 3.68 -20.63 -3.26
N LEU A 129 2.71 -20.84 -2.35
CA LEU A 129 2.74 -20.36 -0.97
C LEU A 129 3.00 -18.85 -0.89
N MET A 130 2.39 -18.10 -1.79
CA MET A 130 2.57 -16.67 -1.94
C MET A 130 1.23 -15.95 -1.94
N LEU A 131 1.00 -15.06 -0.96
CA LEU A 131 -0.22 -14.27 -0.85
C LEU A 131 0.00 -12.85 -1.34
N LEU A 132 -0.75 -12.46 -2.36
CA LEU A 132 -0.87 -11.10 -2.88
C LEU A 132 -2.29 -10.57 -2.67
N SER A 133 -2.55 -9.35 -3.14
CA SER A 133 -3.92 -8.80 -3.17
C SER A 133 -4.37 -8.66 -4.62
N HIS A 134 -5.59 -9.06 -4.90
CA HIS A 134 -6.21 -8.91 -6.22
C HIS A 134 -6.67 -7.47 -6.48
N GLY A 135 -6.70 -7.05 -7.75
CA GLY A 135 -7.03 -5.68 -8.15
C GLY A 135 -8.49 -5.31 -7.95
N THR A 136 -9.41 -6.24 -8.25
CA THR A 136 -10.86 -6.01 -8.07
C THR A 136 -11.24 -5.75 -6.62
N GLY A 137 -10.45 -6.20 -5.65
CA GLY A 137 -10.58 -5.84 -4.23
C GLY A 137 -10.35 -4.35 -3.93
N PHE A 138 -9.84 -3.58 -4.90
CA PHE A 138 -9.70 -2.12 -4.86
C PHE A 138 -10.71 -1.40 -5.77
N ASN A 139 -11.83 -2.04 -6.08
CA ASN A 139 -12.88 -1.55 -6.98
C ASN A 139 -12.44 -1.30 -8.43
N LEU A 140 -11.42 -2.01 -8.90
CA LEU A 140 -11.12 -2.02 -10.33
C LEU A 140 -12.20 -2.78 -11.09
N PRO A 141 -12.58 -2.30 -12.28
CA PRO A 141 -13.62 -2.93 -13.09
C PRO A 141 -13.14 -4.19 -13.83
N THR A 142 -11.81 -4.38 -13.95
CA THR A 142 -11.18 -5.47 -14.69
C THR A 142 -10.27 -6.30 -13.77
N PRO A 143 -10.22 -7.65 -13.94
CA PRO A 143 -9.43 -8.55 -13.11
C PRO A 143 -7.97 -8.65 -13.59
N ASP A 144 -7.37 -7.54 -14.00
CA ASP A 144 -6.07 -7.48 -14.65
C ASP A 144 -4.96 -6.86 -13.77
N HIS A 145 -5.18 -6.71 -12.47
CA HIS A 145 -4.19 -6.14 -11.57
C HIS A 145 -3.95 -7.00 -10.34
N LEU A 146 -2.72 -6.90 -9.83
CA LEU A 146 -2.35 -7.43 -8.52
C LEU A 146 -1.52 -6.40 -7.74
N ARG A 147 -1.58 -6.49 -6.41
CA ARG A 147 -0.78 -5.65 -5.51
C ARG A 147 0.22 -6.47 -4.72
N MET A 148 1.48 -6.10 -4.82
CA MET A 148 2.60 -6.66 -4.07
C MET A 148 3.20 -5.63 -3.12
N VAL A 149 3.58 -6.05 -1.91
CA VAL A 149 4.30 -5.22 -0.93
C VAL A 149 5.80 -5.41 -1.11
N PHE A 150 6.59 -4.33 -1.20
CA PHE A 150 8.05 -4.40 -1.36
C PHE A 150 8.84 -4.17 -0.05
N LEU A 151 8.30 -4.59 1.09
CA LEU A 151 8.94 -4.39 2.40
C LEU A 151 9.92 -5.49 2.81
N ALA A 152 9.89 -6.62 2.12
CA ALA A 152 10.77 -7.74 2.38
C ALA A 152 12.23 -7.43 1.95
N PRO A 153 13.24 -8.11 2.50
CA PRO A 153 14.60 -8.07 1.98
C PRO A 153 14.68 -8.41 0.49
N VAL A 154 15.74 -7.95 -0.18
CA VAL A 154 15.88 -8.08 -1.64
C VAL A 154 15.87 -9.53 -2.11
N ASP A 155 16.55 -10.43 -1.39
CA ASP A 155 16.58 -11.87 -1.66
C ASP A 155 15.20 -12.52 -1.57
N VAL A 156 14.37 -12.08 -0.60
CA VAL A 156 12.97 -12.54 -0.48
C VAL A 156 12.10 -11.98 -1.61
N LEU A 157 12.37 -10.74 -2.06
CA LEU A 157 11.68 -10.15 -3.20
C LEU A 157 12.03 -10.84 -4.51
N ASP A 158 13.29 -11.29 -4.67
CA ASP A 158 13.72 -12.10 -5.81
C ASP A 158 12.97 -13.44 -5.84
N ASP A 159 12.99 -14.19 -4.75
CA ASP A 159 12.25 -15.46 -4.64
C ASP A 159 10.75 -15.27 -4.93
N ALA A 160 10.14 -14.21 -4.38
CA ALA A 160 8.72 -13.91 -4.59
C ALA A 160 8.42 -13.61 -6.07
N THR A 161 9.24 -12.79 -6.74
CA THR A 161 9.05 -12.46 -8.16
C THR A 161 9.31 -13.66 -9.06
N ASP A 162 10.26 -14.52 -8.72
CA ASP A 162 10.53 -15.76 -9.45
C ASP A 162 9.40 -16.80 -9.30
N ARG A 163 8.77 -16.89 -8.12
CA ARG A 163 7.56 -17.71 -7.90
C ARG A 163 6.39 -17.17 -8.72
N LEU A 164 6.17 -15.86 -8.71
CA LEU A 164 5.12 -15.22 -9.51
C LEU A 164 5.32 -15.49 -10.99
N ARG A 165 6.56 -15.35 -11.48
CA ARG A 165 6.90 -15.65 -12.89
C ARG A 165 6.53 -17.09 -13.24
N ARG A 166 7.05 -18.09 -12.50
CA ARG A 166 6.76 -19.50 -12.74
C ARG A 166 5.27 -19.83 -12.73
N PHE A 167 4.53 -19.20 -11.83
CA PHE A 167 3.08 -19.36 -11.76
C PHE A 167 2.41 -18.79 -13.02
N LEU A 168 2.72 -17.57 -13.41
CA LEU A 168 2.10 -16.91 -14.56
C LEU A 168 2.46 -17.55 -15.90
N GLU A 169 3.62 -18.21 -16.03
CA GLU A 169 4.05 -18.92 -17.24
C GLU A 169 3.16 -20.11 -17.59
N THR A 170 2.49 -20.69 -16.59
CA THR A 170 1.70 -21.93 -16.78
C THR A 170 0.24 -21.78 -16.34
N TYR A 171 -0.13 -20.63 -15.81
CA TYR A 171 -1.47 -20.42 -15.25
C TYR A 171 -2.48 -20.10 -16.34
N GLU A 172 -3.56 -20.87 -16.39
CA GLU A 172 -4.72 -20.68 -17.27
C GLU A 172 -6.02 -20.74 -16.46
N GLN A 173 -7.02 -19.92 -16.85
CA GLN A 173 -8.38 -19.91 -16.29
C GLN A 173 -9.44 -20.24 -17.34
#